data_716f36b106b0dd45b8990259d7068b51
#
_entry.id   716f36b106b0dd45b8990259d7068b51
#
_cell.length_a   1.000
_cell.length_b   1.000
_cell.length_c   1.000
_cell.angle_alpha   90.00
_cell.angle_beta   90.00
_cell.angle_gamma   90.00
#
_symmetry.space_group_name_H-M   'P 1'
#
loop_
_entity.id
_entity.type
_entity.pdbx_description
1 polymer ?
#
loop_
_entity_poly.entity_id
_entity_poly.type
_entity_poly.pdbx_seq_one_letter_code
_entity_poly.pdbx_strand_id
1 'polypeptide(L)'
;SLPSLARSLAREGYATSFVYGGDLNFTNQASYMYATGWQQLVWQRDLRFDTPPSDWGYDDAVMCDWFADRVIAQSGTGEPFLAGLLTLSSHRPFDVPFSRFDDRELNAFAFADDCVGRMIDKLKASPAWDDLLVVLVADHGYPWPRSLSYNEPLRHRIPMIWTGGAVAGPRVVEEYASQIDICATILGQLEVAHDDFDYSKDIFAPTPPRKFAYYTFNDGFGGVDASGEAVWDATSGKAVSETSPALMDVGRTMLQTTYTDIGNR
;
A
#
# COMPACT_ATOMS: atom_id res chain seq x y z
N SER A 1 -14.75 -3.47 -15.43
CA SER A 1 -13.85 -3.69 -14.28
C SER A 1 -12.86 -2.55 -14.20
N LEU A 2 -12.48 -2.14 -12.98
CA LEU A 2 -11.47 -1.12 -12.76
C LEU A 2 -10.08 -1.58 -13.24
N PRO A 3 -9.23 -0.68 -13.74
CA PRO A 3 -7.83 -0.98 -13.99
C PRO A 3 -7.12 -1.34 -12.67
N SER A 4 -6.09 -2.16 -12.73
CA SER A 4 -5.29 -2.54 -11.57
C SER A 4 -3.86 -2.86 -11.95
N LEU A 5 -2.93 -2.60 -11.04
CA LEU A 5 -1.51 -2.85 -11.25
C LEU A 5 -1.23 -4.31 -11.67
N ALA A 6 -1.81 -5.27 -10.94
CA ALA A 6 -1.60 -6.69 -11.24
C ALA A 6 -2.09 -7.08 -12.64
N ARG A 7 -3.27 -6.56 -13.05
CA ARG A 7 -3.79 -6.85 -14.40
C ARG A 7 -2.97 -6.19 -15.51
N SER A 8 -2.53 -4.94 -15.30
CA SER A 8 -1.71 -4.24 -16.27
C SER A 8 -0.37 -4.94 -16.46
N LEU A 9 0.33 -5.29 -15.38
CA LEU A 9 1.59 -6.01 -15.46
C LEU A 9 1.44 -7.44 -16.00
N ALA A 10 0.34 -8.14 -15.68
CA ALA A 10 0.08 -9.46 -16.26
C ALA A 10 -0.07 -9.41 -17.80
N ARG A 11 -0.63 -8.32 -18.35
CA ARG A 11 -0.71 -8.10 -19.81
C ARG A 11 0.66 -7.88 -20.46
N GLU A 12 1.60 -7.32 -19.70
CA GLU A 12 3.00 -7.14 -20.10
C GLU A 12 3.88 -8.39 -19.81
N GLY A 13 3.24 -9.52 -19.48
CA GLY A 13 3.95 -10.78 -19.29
C GLY A 13 4.50 -11.02 -17.88
N TYR A 14 4.18 -10.18 -16.91
CA TYR A 14 4.59 -10.39 -15.53
C TYR A 14 3.78 -11.52 -14.88
N ALA A 15 4.45 -12.43 -14.19
CA ALA A 15 3.81 -13.35 -13.25
C ALA A 15 3.37 -12.58 -11.99
N THR A 16 2.09 -12.65 -11.61
CA THR A 16 1.57 -11.87 -10.48
C THR A 16 1.12 -12.76 -9.33
N SER A 17 1.64 -12.51 -8.13
CA SER A 17 1.30 -13.26 -6.92
C SER A 17 1.10 -12.35 -5.71
N PHE A 18 0.12 -12.69 -4.87
CA PHE A 18 -0.13 -11.99 -3.61
C PHE A 18 -0.12 -12.98 -2.45
N VAL A 19 0.56 -12.60 -1.37
CA VAL A 19 0.84 -13.44 -0.20
C VAL A 19 0.26 -12.78 1.05
N TYR A 20 -0.35 -13.60 1.91
CA TYR A 20 -0.86 -13.16 3.20
C TYR A 20 -0.75 -14.27 4.24
N GLY A 21 -0.20 -13.96 5.41
CA GLY A 21 -0.08 -14.91 6.52
C GLY A 21 -1.42 -15.30 7.16
N GLY A 22 -2.47 -14.51 6.98
CA GLY A 22 -3.81 -14.72 7.51
C GLY A 22 -4.80 -15.32 6.51
N ASP A 23 -6.11 -15.23 6.83
CA ASP A 23 -7.20 -15.76 6.01
C ASP A 23 -7.73 -14.69 5.04
N LEU A 24 -7.52 -14.86 3.74
CA LEU A 24 -8.05 -13.96 2.70
C LEU A 24 -9.58 -14.07 2.49
N ASN A 25 -10.28 -15.02 3.13
CA ASN A 25 -11.73 -15.00 3.15
C ASN A 25 -12.28 -13.89 4.07
N PHE A 26 -11.49 -13.46 5.05
CA PHE A 26 -11.85 -12.33 5.89
C PHE A 26 -12.12 -11.09 5.03
N THR A 27 -13.28 -10.46 5.23
CA THR A 27 -13.75 -9.30 4.46
C THR A 27 -13.76 -9.49 2.93
N ASN A 28 -13.80 -10.74 2.45
CA ASN A 28 -13.87 -11.09 1.04
C ASN A 28 -12.63 -10.65 0.21
N GLN A 29 -11.46 -10.56 0.86
CA GLN A 29 -10.21 -10.11 0.22
C GLN A 29 -9.82 -10.99 -0.97
N ALA A 30 -9.99 -12.32 -0.87
CA ALA A 30 -9.65 -13.23 -1.96
C ALA A 30 -10.40 -12.89 -3.26
N SER A 31 -11.71 -12.62 -3.18
CA SER A 31 -12.51 -12.23 -4.35
C SER A 31 -12.04 -10.90 -4.93
N TYR A 32 -11.70 -9.93 -4.08
CA TYR A 32 -11.15 -8.66 -4.51
C TYR A 32 -9.82 -8.85 -5.25
N MET A 33 -8.90 -9.64 -4.70
CA MET A 33 -7.58 -9.88 -5.31
C MET A 33 -7.72 -10.58 -6.68
N TYR A 34 -8.56 -11.62 -6.80
CA TYR A 34 -8.83 -12.23 -8.10
C TYR A 34 -9.50 -11.26 -9.08
N ALA A 35 -10.46 -10.48 -8.62
CA ALA A 35 -11.13 -9.47 -9.45
C ALA A 35 -10.18 -8.37 -9.93
N THR A 36 -9.14 -8.06 -9.20
CA THR A 36 -8.08 -7.11 -9.56
C THR A 36 -6.94 -7.74 -10.37
N GLY A 37 -7.01 -9.03 -10.69
CA GLY A 37 -6.15 -9.67 -11.68
C GLY A 37 -4.90 -10.34 -11.15
N TRP A 38 -4.78 -10.56 -9.84
CA TRP A 38 -3.74 -11.40 -9.29
C TRP A 38 -3.92 -12.85 -9.75
N GLN A 39 -2.88 -13.43 -10.35
CA GLN A 39 -2.92 -14.78 -10.91
C GLN A 39 -2.78 -15.85 -9.84
N GLN A 40 -1.99 -15.59 -8.81
CA GLN A 40 -1.76 -16.51 -7.72
C GLN A 40 -2.00 -15.82 -6.36
N LEU A 41 -2.82 -16.44 -5.52
CA LEU A 41 -2.97 -16.08 -4.12
C LEU A 41 -2.40 -17.21 -3.27
N VAL A 42 -1.53 -16.85 -2.30
CA VAL A 42 -0.97 -17.77 -1.31
C VAL A 42 -1.29 -17.19 0.06
N TRP A 43 -2.04 -17.94 0.87
CA TRP A 43 -2.39 -17.47 2.20
C TRP A 43 -2.27 -18.59 3.24
N GLN A 44 -2.67 -18.34 4.49
CA GLN A 44 -2.53 -19.26 5.62
C GLN A 44 -2.88 -20.73 5.29
N ARG A 45 -3.96 -20.99 4.57
CA ARG A 45 -4.40 -22.37 4.23
C ARG A 45 -3.40 -23.14 3.35
N ASP A 46 -2.60 -22.41 2.56
CA ASP A 46 -1.62 -22.99 1.60
C ASP A 46 -0.22 -23.13 2.23
N LEU A 47 -0.02 -22.54 3.40
CA LEU A 47 1.26 -22.46 4.10
C LEU A 47 1.37 -23.54 5.18
N ARG A 48 2.59 -24.01 5.40
CA ARG A 48 2.92 -24.94 6.49
C ARG A 48 4.31 -24.60 7.01
N PHE A 49 4.36 -24.16 8.26
CA PHE A 49 5.59 -23.89 8.99
C PHE A 49 5.61 -24.66 10.29
N ASP A 50 6.79 -24.83 10.88
CA ASP A 50 6.93 -25.51 12.18
C ASP A 50 6.27 -24.71 13.31
N THR A 51 6.27 -23.38 13.20
CA THR A 51 5.55 -22.50 14.12
C THR A 51 4.06 -22.49 13.76
N PRO A 52 3.16 -22.85 14.67
CA PRO A 52 1.73 -22.79 14.40
C PRO A 52 1.26 -21.32 14.20
N PRO A 53 0.25 -21.08 13.35
CA PRO A 53 -0.32 -19.75 13.24
C PRO A 53 -1.07 -19.35 14.53
N SER A 54 -1.14 -18.06 14.78
CA SER A 54 -2.08 -17.47 15.74
C SER A 54 -3.51 -17.53 15.20
N ASP A 55 -4.48 -17.03 15.97
CA ASP A 55 -5.88 -16.85 15.53
C ASP A 55 -5.98 -15.95 14.29
N TRP A 56 -5.01 -15.08 14.06
CA TRP A 56 -4.95 -14.17 12.90
C TRP A 56 -4.13 -14.70 11.74
N GLY A 57 -3.25 -15.66 11.99
CA GLY A 57 -2.37 -16.24 10.96
C GLY A 57 -0.91 -16.35 11.41
N TYR A 58 -0.03 -16.55 10.44
CA TYR A 58 1.42 -16.58 10.65
C TYR A 58 1.98 -15.18 10.85
N ASP A 59 2.90 -15.03 11.81
CA ASP A 59 3.55 -13.75 12.10
C ASP A 59 4.53 -13.31 11.00
N ASP A 60 4.90 -12.02 11.04
CA ASP A 60 5.76 -11.43 10.02
C ASP A 60 7.19 -11.97 10.02
N ALA A 61 7.70 -12.54 11.13
CA ALA A 61 9.04 -13.12 11.14
C ALA A 61 9.13 -14.31 10.18
N VAL A 62 8.12 -15.18 10.23
CA VAL A 62 8.05 -16.37 9.36
C VAL A 62 7.68 -15.95 7.95
N MET A 63 6.71 -15.06 7.79
CA MET A 63 6.21 -14.65 6.48
C MET A 63 7.23 -13.86 5.68
N CYS A 64 7.92 -12.91 6.27
CA CYS A 64 8.94 -12.11 5.60
C CYS A 64 10.15 -12.95 5.17
N ASP A 65 10.59 -13.88 6.03
CA ASP A 65 11.71 -14.77 5.69
C ASP A 65 11.36 -15.70 4.51
N TRP A 66 10.20 -16.35 4.58
CA TRP A 66 9.71 -17.21 3.51
C TRP A 66 9.43 -16.44 2.21
N PHE A 67 8.88 -15.24 2.31
CA PHE A 67 8.61 -14.40 1.15
C PHE A 67 9.89 -13.97 0.45
N ALA A 68 10.95 -13.64 1.20
CA ALA A 68 12.26 -13.36 0.62
C ALA A 68 12.80 -14.54 -0.19
N ASP A 69 12.72 -15.78 0.34
CA ASP A 69 13.13 -16.98 -0.39
C ASP A 69 12.33 -17.17 -1.67
N ARG A 70 11.03 -16.93 -1.61
CA ARG A 70 10.14 -17.00 -2.77
C ARG A 70 10.51 -15.97 -3.85
N VAL A 71 10.79 -14.72 -3.46
CA VAL A 71 11.24 -13.65 -4.37
C VAL A 71 12.56 -14.01 -5.03
N ILE A 72 13.52 -14.51 -4.25
CA ILE A 72 14.83 -14.94 -4.75
C ILE A 72 14.66 -16.09 -5.77
N ALA A 73 13.85 -17.09 -5.44
CA ALA A 73 13.57 -18.21 -6.34
C ALA A 73 12.88 -17.76 -7.64
N GLN A 74 11.91 -16.84 -7.55
CA GLN A 74 11.21 -16.30 -8.71
C GLN A 74 12.14 -15.48 -9.61
N SER A 75 13.00 -14.65 -9.03
CA SER A 75 14.02 -13.89 -9.78
C SER A 75 14.96 -14.82 -10.55
N GLY A 76 15.30 -15.97 -9.98
CA GLY A 76 16.15 -16.99 -10.64
C GLY A 76 15.53 -17.62 -11.88
N THR A 77 14.24 -17.46 -12.15
CA THR A 77 13.58 -17.94 -13.39
C THR A 77 13.85 -17.07 -14.60
N GLY A 78 14.25 -15.82 -14.40
CA GLY A 78 14.42 -14.82 -15.46
C GLY A 78 13.11 -14.25 -16.02
N GLU A 79 11.95 -14.65 -15.48
CA GLU A 79 10.66 -14.10 -15.86
C GLU A 79 10.31 -12.88 -15.01
N PRO A 80 9.78 -11.80 -15.61
CA PRO A 80 9.36 -10.64 -14.83
C PRO A 80 8.19 -11.00 -13.91
N PHE A 81 8.16 -10.41 -12.71
CA PHE A 81 7.11 -10.71 -11.75
C PHE A 81 6.69 -9.49 -10.91
N LEU A 82 5.47 -9.56 -10.41
CA LEU A 82 4.94 -8.72 -9.35
C LEU A 82 4.56 -9.62 -8.16
N ALA A 83 5.21 -9.43 -7.03
CA ALA A 83 4.90 -10.14 -5.80
C ALA A 83 4.46 -9.14 -4.72
N GLY A 84 3.31 -9.37 -4.10
CA GLY A 84 2.81 -8.59 -2.97
C GLY A 84 2.81 -9.41 -1.69
N LEU A 85 3.21 -8.80 -0.57
CA LEU A 85 3.07 -9.35 0.77
C LEU A 85 2.30 -8.38 1.65
N LEU A 86 1.24 -8.83 2.28
CA LEU A 86 0.56 -8.11 3.35
C LEU A 86 1.09 -8.61 4.70
N THR A 87 1.65 -7.68 5.50
CA THR A 87 2.12 -7.96 6.87
C THR A 87 0.94 -8.03 7.85
N LEU A 88 1.12 -8.68 8.99
CA LEU A 88 0.04 -8.96 9.93
C LEU A 88 0.37 -8.54 11.37
N SER A 89 1.63 -8.60 11.79
CA SER A 89 2.01 -8.49 13.21
C SER A 89 1.75 -7.12 13.82
N SER A 90 1.64 -6.08 12.99
CA SER A 90 1.26 -4.72 13.43
C SER A 90 -0.26 -4.55 13.66
N HIS A 91 -1.06 -5.60 13.46
CA HIS A 91 -2.51 -5.62 13.72
C HIS A 91 -2.81 -6.02 15.17
N ARG A 92 -3.97 -5.60 15.69
CA ARG A 92 -4.49 -6.11 16.99
C ARG A 92 -4.57 -7.64 16.95
N PRO A 93 -4.27 -8.31 18.07
CA PRO A 93 -4.09 -7.84 19.44
C PRO A 93 -2.69 -7.31 19.79
N PHE A 94 -1.77 -7.10 18.84
CA PHE A 94 -0.40 -6.61 19.03
C PHE A 94 0.46 -7.59 19.88
N ASP A 95 0.25 -8.87 19.63
CA ASP A 95 0.88 -9.95 20.40
C ASP A 95 2.11 -10.44 19.64
N VAL A 96 3.27 -9.88 19.98
CA VAL A 96 4.53 -10.14 19.31
C VAL A 96 5.62 -10.52 20.32
N PRO A 97 6.62 -11.34 19.94
CA PRO A 97 7.73 -11.71 20.81
C PRO A 97 8.78 -10.58 20.90
N PHE A 98 8.32 -9.35 21.21
CA PHE A 98 9.13 -8.15 21.19
C PHE A 98 8.74 -7.23 22.34
N SER A 99 9.73 -6.74 23.09
CA SER A 99 9.50 -5.94 24.30
C SER A 99 10.56 -4.83 24.46
N ARG A 100 10.75 -4.05 23.38
CA ARG A 100 11.69 -2.90 23.40
C ARG A 100 11.10 -1.66 24.03
N PHE A 101 9.77 -1.58 24.09
CA PHE A 101 9.03 -0.42 24.59
C PHE A 101 8.03 -0.85 25.67
N ASP A 102 7.65 0.07 26.54
CA ASP A 102 6.56 -0.16 27.51
C ASP A 102 5.17 -0.18 26.86
N ASP A 103 5.09 0.22 25.60
CA ASP A 103 3.86 0.28 24.80
C ASP A 103 3.77 -0.94 23.86
N ARG A 104 2.63 -1.66 23.95
CA ARG A 104 2.39 -2.89 23.20
C ARG A 104 2.23 -2.65 21.71
N GLU A 105 1.61 -1.54 21.32
CA GLU A 105 1.41 -1.16 19.92
C GLU A 105 2.74 -0.82 19.26
N LEU A 106 3.59 -0.05 19.97
CA LEU A 106 4.94 0.26 19.49
C LEU A 106 5.82 -0.98 19.36
N ASN A 107 5.69 -1.96 20.26
CA ASN A 107 6.40 -3.23 20.12
C ASN A 107 5.96 -3.99 18.87
N ALA A 108 4.66 -4.00 18.55
CA ALA A 108 4.14 -4.66 17.36
C ALA A 108 4.62 -3.98 16.06
N PHE A 109 4.62 -2.66 16.03
CA PHE A 109 5.15 -1.91 14.88
C PHE A 109 6.66 -2.12 14.71
N ALA A 110 7.42 -2.06 15.82
CA ALA A 110 8.86 -2.29 15.77
C ALA A 110 9.21 -3.74 15.41
N PHE A 111 8.38 -4.72 15.77
CA PHE A 111 8.55 -6.10 15.35
C PHE A 111 8.33 -6.27 13.86
N ALA A 112 7.24 -5.71 13.32
CA ALA A 112 6.98 -5.75 11.88
C ALA A 112 8.10 -5.05 11.08
N ASP A 113 8.57 -3.89 11.54
CA ASP A 113 9.69 -3.16 10.94
C ASP A 113 10.98 -3.99 10.94
N ASP A 114 11.31 -4.64 12.05
CA ASP A 114 12.47 -5.55 12.17
C ASP A 114 12.36 -6.74 11.22
N CYS A 115 11.16 -7.33 11.08
CA CYS A 115 10.92 -8.43 10.14
C CYS A 115 11.09 -7.99 8.68
N VAL A 116 10.55 -6.84 8.31
CA VAL A 116 10.75 -6.24 6.99
C VAL A 116 12.22 -5.90 6.77
N GLY A 117 12.89 -5.33 7.76
CA GLY A 117 14.34 -5.05 7.69
C GLY A 117 15.16 -6.29 7.37
N ARG A 118 14.93 -7.39 8.09
CA ARG A 118 15.62 -8.69 7.84
C ARG A 118 15.29 -9.25 6.45
N MET A 119 14.05 -9.13 5.99
CA MET A 119 13.66 -9.50 4.63
C MET A 119 14.49 -8.71 3.59
N ILE A 120 14.57 -7.40 3.75
CA ILE A 120 15.37 -6.54 2.86
C ILE A 120 16.85 -6.91 2.90
N ASP A 121 17.42 -7.19 4.07
CA ASP A 121 18.82 -7.60 4.18
C ASP A 121 19.07 -8.94 3.49
N LYS A 122 18.15 -9.91 3.59
CA LYS A 122 18.22 -11.20 2.89
C LYS A 122 18.14 -11.01 1.37
N LEU A 123 17.25 -10.14 0.88
CA LEU A 123 17.16 -9.80 -0.54
C LEU A 123 18.44 -9.12 -1.04
N LYS A 124 18.99 -8.15 -0.29
CA LYS A 124 20.28 -7.50 -0.60
C LYS A 124 21.45 -8.44 -0.71
N ALA A 125 21.46 -9.52 0.07
CA ALA A 125 22.49 -10.54 0.03
C ALA A 125 22.35 -11.53 -1.15
N SER A 126 21.31 -11.40 -1.98
CA SER A 126 21.01 -12.28 -3.09
C SER A 126 21.24 -11.60 -4.45
N PRO A 127 21.46 -12.36 -5.53
CA PRO A 127 21.55 -11.82 -6.89
C PRO A 127 20.25 -11.16 -7.38
N ALA A 128 19.12 -11.45 -6.75
CA ALA A 128 17.84 -10.86 -7.11
C ALA A 128 17.80 -9.35 -6.88
N TRP A 129 18.62 -8.84 -5.96
CA TRP A 129 18.55 -7.44 -5.51
C TRP A 129 18.74 -6.42 -6.63
N ASP A 130 19.65 -6.68 -7.56
CA ASP A 130 20.07 -5.71 -8.58
C ASP A 130 18.91 -5.28 -9.50
N ASP A 131 17.96 -6.20 -9.76
CA ASP A 131 16.80 -5.97 -10.63
C ASP A 131 15.50 -5.73 -9.87
N LEU A 132 15.54 -5.71 -8.52
CA LEU A 132 14.34 -5.51 -7.72
C LEU A 132 14.00 -4.03 -7.52
N LEU A 133 12.74 -3.69 -7.73
CA LEU A 133 12.07 -2.55 -7.13
C LEU A 133 11.19 -3.04 -5.98
N VAL A 134 11.50 -2.63 -4.76
CA VAL A 134 10.72 -2.94 -3.56
C VAL A 134 9.98 -1.68 -3.11
N VAL A 135 8.66 -1.75 -3.03
CA VAL A 135 7.79 -0.66 -2.56
C VAL A 135 7.19 -1.07 -1.22
N LEU A 136 7.56 -0.35 -0.18
CA LEU A 136 7.00 -0.49 1.17
C LEU A 136 5.99 0.63 1.38
N VAL A 137 4.76 0.29 1.72
CA VAL A 137 3.69 1.26 1.95
C VAL A 137 2.75 0.74 3.04
N ALA A 138 2.33 1.62 3.96
CA ALA A 138 1.30 1.26 4.92
C ALA A 138 -0.08 1.22 4.24
N ASP A 139 -0.95 0.31 4.68
CA ASP A 139 -2.34 0.20 4.21
C ASP A 139 -3.20 1.38 4.70
N HIS A 140 -2.95 1.86 5.92
CA HIS A 140 -3.56 3.06 6.50
C HIS A 140 -2.67 3.67 7.59
N GLY A 141 -2.99 4.89 8.00
CA GLY A 141 -2.33 5.55 9.13
C GLY A 141 -2.88 5.08 10.48
N TYR A 142 -2.17 5.38 11.56
CA TYR A 142 -2.51 4.99 12.94
C TYR A 142 -2.63 6.23 13.86
N PRO A 143 -3.56 6.25 14.85
CA PRO A 143 -3.75 7.41 15.73
C PRO A 143 -2.72 7.46 16.86
N TRP A 144 -1.46 7.61 16.51
CA TRP A 144 -0.34 7.70 17.45
C TRP A 144 0.56 8.91 17.07
N PRO A 145 1.21 9.60 18.00
CA PRO A 145 1.29 9.38 19.46
C PRO A 145 0.11 9.93 20.26
N ARG A 146 -0.84 10.58 19.64
CA ARG A 146 -2.07 11.08 20.25
C ARG A 146 -3.29 10.50 19.54
N SER A 147 -4.44 10.55 20.18
CA SER A 147 -5.68 10.20 19.48
C SER A 147 -5.91 11.18 18.32
N LEU A 148 -6.07 10.64 17.12
CA LEU A 148 -6.38 11.35 15.89
C LEU A 148 -7.76 10.90 15.40
N SER A 149 -8.63 11.87 15.14
CA SER A 149 -9.93 11.57 14.53
C SER A 149 -9.79 11.12 13.09
N TYR A 150 -10.75 10.33 12.59
CA TYR A 150 -10.73 9.82 11.21
C TYR A 150 -10.77 10.93 10.14
N ASN A 151 -11.23 12.11 10.48
CA ASN A 151 -11.26 13.25 9.57
C ASN A 151 -9.98 14.11 9.59
N GLU A 152 -9.06 13.88 10.55
CA GLU A 152 -7.82 14.65 10.60
C GLU A 152 -6.82 14.19 9.49
N PRO A 153 -6.26 15.11 8.68
CA PRO A 153 -5.29 14.76 7.62
C PRO A 153 -4.11 13.94 8.12
N LEU A 154 -3.60 14.26 9.32
CA LEU A 154 -2.45 13.53 9.91
C LEU A 154 -2.77 12.05 10.15
N ARG A 155 -4.05 11.68 10.36
CA ARG A 155 -4.50 10.29 10.51
C ARG A 155 -4.28 9.47 9.24
N HIS A 156 -4.25 10.12 8.08
CA HIS A 156 -4.12 9.50 6.76
C HIS A 156 -2.72 9.64 6.17
N ARG A 157 -1.81 10.29 6.89
CA ARG A 157 -0.41 10.38 6.47
C ARG A 157 0.30 9.07 6.75
N ILE A 158 0.77 8.41 5.69
CA ILE A 158 1.47 7.14 5.73
C ILE A 158 2.86 7.24 5.10
N PRO A 159 3.83 6.42 5.52
CA PRO A 159 5.10 6.30 4.83
C PRO A 159 4.94 5.50 3.54
N MET A 160 5.71 5.87 2.51
CA MET A 160 5.98 5.06 1.34
C MET A 160 7.48 5.12 1.06
N ILE A 161 8.11 3.96 0.96
CA ILE A 161 9.56 3.85 0.76
C ILE A 161 9.81 2.97 -0.46
N TRP A 162 10.62 3.46 -1.39
CA TRP A 162 11.11 2.71 -2.53
C TRP A 162 12.57 2.34 -2.31
N THR A 163 12.91 1.06 -2.49
CA THR A 163 14.26 0.52 -2.35
C THR A 163 14.46 -0.62 -3.35
N GLY A 164 15.67 -1.16 -3.42
CA GLY A 164 16.05 -2.19 -4.40
C GLY A 164 17.18 -1.71 -5.30
N GLY A 165 17.85 -2.61 -5.96
CA GLY A 165 18.94 -2.28 -6.88
C GLY A 165 18.47 -1.47 -8.11
N ALA A 166 17.20 -1.59 -8.49
CA ALA A 166 16.59 -0.79 -9.55
C ALA A 166 16.42 0.69 -9.17
N VAL A 167 16.58 1.07 -7.90
CA VAL A 167 16.48 2.47 -7.45
C VAL A 167 17.83 3.17 -7.63
N ALA A 168 17.87 4.19 -8.48
CA ALA A 168 19.10 4.87 -8.88
C ALA A 168 19.85 5.56 -7.72
N GLY A 169 19.19 5.90 -6.62
CA GLY A 169 19.82 6.49 -5.45
C GLY A 169 18.82 7.10 -4.45
N PRO A 170 19.29 7.47 -3.27
CA PRO A 170 18.43 8.02 -2.22
C PRO A 170 17.95 9.43 -2.58
N ARG A 171 16.65 9.66 -2.42
CA ARG A 171 16.03 10.98 -2.51
C ARG A 171 14.82 11.08 -1.60
N VAL A 172 14.47 12.28 -1.18
CA VAL A 172 13.17 12.56 -0.56
C VAL A 172 12.22 13.05 -1.66
N VAL A 173 11.04 12.45 -1.70
CA VAL A 173 9.96 12.83 -2.63
C VAL A 173 8.99 13.70 -1.84
N GLU A 174 8.85 14.96 -2.25
CA GLU A 174 8.03 15.97 -1.55
C GLU A 174 6.65 16.18 -2.20
N GLU A 175 6.39 15.45 -3.30
CA GLU A 175 5.13 15.52 -4.01
C GLU A 175 3.97 15.01 -3.15
N TYR A 176 2.87 15.77 -3.11
CA TYR A 176 1.63 15.32 -2.49
C TYR A 176 1.04 14.16 -3.29
N ALA A 177 0.92 13.01 -2.65
CA ALA A 177 0.46 11.78 -3.27
C ALA A 177 -0.51 11.02 -2.37
N SER A 178 -1.32 10.19 -2.98
CA SER A 178 -2.23 9.25 -2.33
C SER A 178 -1.86 7.81 -2.70
N GLN A 179 -2.34 6.81 -1.98
CA GLN A 179 -2.12 5.40 -2.32
C GLN A 179 -2.60 5.07 -3.74
N ILE A 180 -3.66 5.72 -4.22
CA ILE A 180 -4.15 5.54 -5.61
C ILE A 180 -3.10 5.91 -6.65
N ASP A 181 -2.13 6.76 -6.33
CA ASP A 181 -1.08 7.21 -7.25
C ASP A 181 0.04 6.17 -7.44
N ILE A 182 0.08 5.13 -6.60
CA ILE A 182 1.09 4.06 -6.67
C ILE A 182 1.03 3.35 -8.03
N CYS A 183 -0.18 3.05 -8.53
CA CYS A 183 -0.35 2.29 -9.76
C CYS A 183 0.26 3.02 -10.97
N ALA A 184 -0.17 4.25 -11.25
CA ALA A 184 0.35 5.03 -12.36
C ALA A 184 1.86 5.31 -12.20
N THR A 185 2.33 5.53 -10.96
CA THR A 185 3.74 5.78 -10.70
C THR A 185 4.60 4.56 -11.01
N ILE A 186 4.21 3.36 -10.55
CA ILE A 186 4.95 2.14 -10.87
C ILE A 186 4.93 1.86 -12.37
N LEU A 187 3.75 1.94 -13.01
CA LEU A 187 3.62 1.71 -14.45
C LEU A 187 4.42 2.70 -15.26
N GLY A 188 4.42 4.00 -14.88
CA GLY A 188 5.24 5.03 -15.52
C GLY A 188 6.74 4.75 -15.42
N GLN A 189 7.24 4.28 -14.27
CA GLN A 189 8.65 3.91 -14.11
C GLN A 189 9.03 2.65 -14.90
N LEU A 190 8.06 1.80 -15.22
CA LEU A 190 8.24 0.61 -16.06
C LEU A 190 7.93 0.87 -17.54
N GLU A 191 7.67 2.13 -17.93
CA GLU A 191 7.28 2.53 -19.29
C GLU A 191 6.03 1.79 -19.83
N VAL A 192 5.14 1.38 -18.91
CA VAL A 192 3.86 0.72 -19.21
C VAL A 192 2.75 1.76 -19.28
N ALA A 193 1.91 1.67 -20.32
CA ALA A 193 0.76 2.57 -20.49
C ALA A 193 -0.20 2.48 -19.29
N HIS A 194 -0.65 3.65 -18.82
CA HIS A 194 -1.52 3.78 -17.65
C HIS A 194 -2.61 4.87 -17.81
N ASP A 195 -2.96 5.19 -19.05
CA ASP A 195 -3.96 6.21 -19.36
C ASP A 195 -5.37 5.85 -18.90
N ASP A 196 -5.64 4.58 -18.59
CA ASP A 196 -6.92 4.08 -18.06
C ASP A 196 -7.04 4.21 -16.53
N PHE A 197 -6.00 4.73 -15.86
CA PHE A 197 -6.01 4.99 -14.42
C PHE A 197 -6.44 6.43 -14.10
N ASP A 198 -7.68 6.78 -14.40
CA ASP A 198 -8.24 8.14 -14.26
C ASP A 198 -8.00 8.81 -12.89
N TYR A 199 -7.94 8.00 -11.82
CA TYR A 199 -7.76 8.46 -10.44
C TYR A 199 -6.32 8.44 -9.94
N SER A 200 -5.40 7.83 -10.69
CA SER A 200 -3.98 7.71 -10.35
C SER A 200 -3.15 8.69 -11.18
N LYS A 201 -2.09 9.23 -10.60
CA LYS A 201 -1.10 10.04 -11.31
C LYS A 201 0.29 9.43 -11.14
N ASP A 202 1.12 9.52 -12.16
CA ASP A 202 2.56 9.29 -11.99
C ASP A 202 3.17 10.50 -11.26
N ILE A 203 3.61 10.29 -10.01
CA ILE A 203 4.23 11.34 -9.19
C ILE A 203 5.62 11.73 -9.69
N PHE A 204 6.24 10.92 -10.53
CA PHE A 204 7.55 11.18 -11.12
C PHE A 204 7.48 11.74 -12.55
N ALA A 205 6.28 11.91 -13.10
CA ALA A 205 6.11 12.57 -14.37
C ALA A 205 6.70 13.99 -14.32
N PRO A 206 7.31 14.51 -15.40
CA PRO A 206 7.86 15.87 -15.44
C PRO A 206 6.85 16.95 -15.05
N THR A 207 5.57 16.71 -15.33
CA THR A 207 4.45 17.59 -14.93
C THR A 207 3.31 16.73 -14.45
N PRO A 208 3.28 16.36 -13.15
CA PRO A 208 2.16 15.60 -12.60
C PRO A 208 0.84 16.37 -12.78
N PRO A 209 -0.23 15.71 -13.23
CA PRO A 209 -1.50 16.37 -13.55
C PRO A 209 -2.20 16.94 -12.30
N ARG A 210 -1.87 16.48 -11.12
CA ARG A 210 -2.44 16.90 -9.85
C ARG A 210 -1.33 17.12 -8.82
N LYS A 211 -1.42 18.20 -8.06
CA LYS A 211 -0.44 18.57 -7.03
C LYS A 211 -1.04 18.51 -5.62
N PHE A 212 -1.93 17.56 -5.37
CA PHE A 212 -2.57 17.35 -4.08
C PHE A 212 -2.65 15.86 -3.75
N ALA A 213 -2.77 15.55 -2.46
CA ALA A 213 -3.17 14.26 -1.94
C ALA A 213 -4.67 14.29 -1.61
N TYR A 214 -5.35 13.16 -1.85
CA TYR A 214 -6.76 12.96 -1.57
C TYR A 214 -6.96 11.69 -0.76
N TYR A 215 -7.82 11.74 0.24
CA TYR A 215 -8.22 10.58 1.03
C TYR A 215 -9.72 10.62 1.32
N THR A 216 -10.28 9.45 1.61
CA THR A 216 -11.67 9.31 2.04
C THR A 216 -11.74 8.68 3.43
N PHE A 217 -12.81 8.97 4.14
CA PHE A 217 -13.20 8.33 5.39
C PHE A 217 -14.72 8.11 5.36
N ASN A 218 -15.25 7.41 6.36
CA ASN A 218 -16.70 7.19 6.43
C ASN A 218 -17.42 8.54 6.40
N ASP A 219 -18.30 8.72 5.39
CA ASP A 219 -19.09 9.94 5.16
C ASP A 219 -18.27 11.21 4.95
N GLY A 220 -17.06 11.11 4.33
CA GLY A 220 -16.30 12.32 4.06
C GLY A 220 -15.07 12.13 3.20
N PHE A 221 -14.40 13.24 2.93
CA PHE A 221 -13.12 13.28 2.24
C PHE A 221 -12.21 14.36 2.81
N GLY A 222 -10.93 14.23 2.53
CA GLY A 222 -9.94 15.26 2.75
C GLY A 222 -8.99 15.41 1.58
N GLY A 223 -8.48 16.61 1.41
CA GLY A 223 -7.43 16.95 0.46
C GLY A 223 -6.34 17.78 1.13
N VAL A 224 -5.10 17.60 0.71
CA VAL A 224 -3.93 18.33 1.20
C VAL A 224 -3.01 18.68 0.05
N ASP A 225 -2.53 19.92 -0.01
CA ASP A 225 -1.49 20.40 -0.91
C ASP A 225 -0.61 21.47 -0.26
N ALA A 226 0.26 22.11 -1.04
CA ALA A 226 1.14 23.15 -0.56
C ALA A 226 0.40 24.41 -0.06
N SER A 227 -0.86 24.64 -0.43
CA SER A 227 -1.66 25.79 0.00
C SER A 227 -2.43 25.53 1.31
N GLY A 228 -2.53 24.26 1.73
CA GLY A 228 -3.23 23.89 2.95
C GLY A 228 -4.04 22.61 2.83
N GLU A 229 -5.19 22.57 3.50
CA GLU A 229 -6.06 21.41 3.59
C GLU A 229 -7.54 21.79 3.42
N ALA A 230 -8.34 20.82 3.00
CA ALA A 230 -9.79 20.87 3.04
C ALA A 230 -10.33 19.51 3.48
N VAL A 231 -11.22 19.52 4.47
CA VAL A 231 -11.86 18.31 5.01
C VAL A 231 -13.36 18.54 5.07
N TRP A 232 -14.11 17.67 4.42
CA TRP A 232 -15.57 17.69 4.37
C TRP A 232 -16.16 16.48 5.09
N ASP A 233 -17.10 16.75 5.98
CA ASP A 233 -17.91 15.74 6.65
C ASP A 233 -19.36 15.82 6.13
N ALA A 234 -19.78 14.79 5.42
CA ALA A 234 -21.11 14.70 4.84
C ALA A 234 -22.20 14.42 5.89
N THR A 235 -21.86 13.81 7.04
CA THR A 235 -22.81 13.59 8.14
C THR A 235 -23.27 14.90 8.73
N SER A 236 -22.35 15.81 9.00
CA SER A 236 -22.66 17.16 9.50
C SER A 236 -23.04 18.15 8.40
N GLY A 237 -22.72 17.83 7.13
CA GLY A 237 -22.88 18.71 5.99
C GLY A 237 -21.98 19.96 6.05
N LYS A 238 -20.83 19.87 6.70
CA LYS A 238 -19.93 21.02 6.95
C LYS A 238 -18.48 20.71 6.62
N ALA A 239 -17.73 21.77 6.31
CA ALA A 239 -16.29 21.72 6.34
C ALA A 239 -15.82 21.57 7.80
N VAL A 240 -14.95 20.59 8.04
CA VAL A 240 -14.25 20.39 9.32
C VAL A 240 -13.00 21.25 9.37
N SER A 241 -12.29 21.33 8.24
CA SER A 241 -11.15 22.22 8.02
C SER A 241 -11.20 22.74 6.58
N GLU A 242 -10.86 23.99 6.38
CA GLU A 242 -10.83 24.60 5.05
C GLU A 242 -9.84 25.77 5.06
N THR A 243 -8.55 25.46 4.84
CA THR A 243 -7.52 26.48 4.61
C THR A 243 -7.25 26.69 3.13
N SER A 244 -7.76 25.80 2.28
CA SER A 244 -7.70 25.88 0.82
C SER A 244 -9.08 25.62 0.19
N PRO A 245 -9.87 26.68 -0.12
CA PRO A 245 -11.17 26.52 -0.79
C PRO A 245 -11.11 25.76 -2.11
N ALA A 246 -10.03 25.93 -2.87
CA ALA A 246 -9.84 25.24 -4.14
C ALA A 246 -9.76 23.70 -3.94
N LEU A 247 -9.15 23.24 -2.85
CA LEU A 247 -9.13 21.81 -2.51
C LEU A 247 -10.50 21.27 -2.13
N MET A 248 -11.36 22.08 -1.51
CA MET A 248 -12.73 21.69 -1.21
C MET A 248 -13.52 21.37 -2.48
N ASP A 249 -13.42 22.23 -3.48
CA ASP A 249 -14.12 22.04 -4.77
C ASP A 249 -13.55 20.83 -5.52
N VAL A 250 -12.21 20.66 -5.52
CA VAL A 250 -11.54 19.49 -6.09
C VAL A 250 -11.99 18.21 -5.38
N GLY A 251 -12.01 18.20 -4.05
CA GLY A 251 -12.42 17.04 -3.27
C GLY A 251 -13.86 16.62 -3.54
N ARG A 252 -14.78 17.59 -3.62
CA ARG A 252 -16.18 17.34 -4.01
C ARG A 252 -16.27 16.77 -5.42
N THR A 253 -15.48 17.30 -6.36
CA THR A 253 -15.43 16.81 -7.74
C THR A 253 -14.92 15.38 -7.78
N MET A 254 -13.84 15.06 -7.08
CA MET A 254 -13.29 13.68 -6.99
C MET A 254 -14.35 12.72 -6.43
N LEU A 255 -15.01 13.08 -5.34
CA LEU A 255 -16.04 12.26 -4.73
C LEU A 255 -17.22 12.02 -5.70
N GLN A 256 -17.73 13.09 -6.32
CA GLN A 256 -18.84 13.01 -7.27
C GLN A 256 -18.48 12.16 -8.48
N THR A 257 -17.27 12.33 -9.04
CA THR A 257 -16.79 11.54 -10.18
C THR A 257 -16.71 10.07 -9.81
N THR A 258 -16.17 9.76 -8.62
CA THR A 258 -16.08 8.38 -8.13
C THR A 258 -17.45 7.72 -7.99
N TYR A 259 -18.43 8.42 -7.39
CA TYR A 259 -19.80 7.90 -7.27
C TYR A 259 -20.48 7.70 -8.63
N THR A 260 -20.27 8.63 -9.55
CA THR A 260 -20.82 8.54 -10.91
C THR A 260 -20.22 7.36 -11.66
N ASP A 261 -18.91 7.16 -11.57
CA ASP A 261 -18.21 6.06 -12.22
C ASP A 261 -18.66 4.69 -11.65
N ILE A 262 -18.74 4.56 -10.33
CA ILE A 262 -19.23 3.34 -9.69
C ILE A 262 -20.68 3.05 -10.12
N GLY A 263 -21.52 4.07 -10.19
CA GLY A 263 -22.92 3.90 -10.60
C GLY A 263 -23.10 3.50 -12.07
N ASN A 264 -22.11 3.76 -12.92
CA ASN A 264 -22.13 3.46 -14.35
C ASN A 264 -21.50 2.10 -14.70
N ARG A 265 -20.83 1.43 -13.76
CA ARG A 265 -20.14 0.12 -13.94
C ARG A 265 -21.00 -1.07 -13.54
#